data_9922cc2b28cbee827652bb551618ec8b
#
_entry.id   9922cc2b28cbee827652bb551618ec8b
#
_cell.length_a   1.000
_cell.length_b   1.000
_cell.length_c   1.000
_cell.angle_alpha   90.00
_cell.angle_beta   90.00
_cell.angle_gamma   90.00
#
_symmetry.space_group_name_H-M   'P 1'
#
loop_
_entity.id
_entity.type
_entity.pdbx_description
1 polymer ?
#
loop_
_entity_poly.entity_id
_entity_poly.type
_entity_poly.pdbx_seq_one_letter_code
_entity_poly.pdbx_strand_id
1 'polypeptide(L)'
;MTESDSDTVPTAGPIQDGPHQRLARMAGDWEGLYRLWFERDMLASESGQRGTLRAVLGGRFLLHEYTWEFDGRSYAGVALYGYHIDERRWECAWADSFHSGSSIMFSHTSGDADPAHFAVLGSYGDGQTPPGPRWGWRTEIEQADADHINITMTNISPDGEETRAVEVEYTRVRPVAGAA
;
A
#
# COMPACT_ATOMS: atom_id res chain seq x y z
N MET A 1 -25.94 35.48 -27.82
CA MET A 1 -25.62 35.30 -26.38
C MET A 1 -25.95 33.88 -26.04
N THR A 2 -24.97 33.03 -26.12
CA THR A 2 -25.06 31.61 -25.77
C THR A 2 -24.38 31.46 -24.42
N GLU A 3 -25.16 31.18 -23.38
CA GLU A 3 -24.68 30.85 -22.06
C GLU A 3 -23.85 29.53 -22.14
N SER A 4 -22.62 29.66 -21.71
CA SER A 4 -21.73 28.52 -21.53
C SER A 4 -22.20 27.78 -20.27
N ASP A 5 -22.88 26.65 -20.50
CA ASP A 5 -23.18 25.67 -19.43
C ASP A 5 -21.85 25.11 -18.95
N SER A 6 -21.39 25.58 -17.78
CA SER A 6 -20.23 24.99 -17.12
C SER A 6 -20.66 23.65 -16.56
N ASP A 7 -20.30 22.61 -17.29
CA ASP A 7 -20.42 21.21 -16.88
C ASP A 7 -19.59 20.98 -15.58
N THR A 8 -20.18 21.31 -14.44
CA THR A 8 -19.64 20.95 -13.13
C THR A 8 -19.82 19.45 -12.98
N VAL A 9 -18.74 18.69 -13.21
CA VAL A 9 -18.69 17.28 -12.85
C VAL A 9 -19.14 17.16 -11.39
N PRO A 10 -20.22 16.42 -11.09
CA PRO A 10 -20.69 16.30 -9.71
C PRO A 10 -19.56 15.66 -8.88
N THR A 11 -19.04 16.42 -7.93
CA THR A 11 -18.14 15.87 -6.92
C THR A 11 -18.97 14.91 -6.07
N ALA A 12 -18.91 13.62 -6.39
CA ALA A 12 -19.59 12.61 -5.59
C ALA A 12 -19.13 12.76 -4.13
N GLY A 13 -20.08 12.88 -3.20
CA GLY A 13 -19.83 13.06 -1.79
C GLY A 13 -18.91 11.99 -1.20
N PRO A 14 -18.38 12.17 0.02
CA PRO A 14 -17.51 11.20 0.67
C PRO A 14 -18.25 9.87 0.87
N ILE A 15 -17.57 8.76 0.60
CA ILE A 15 -18.08 7.43 0.93
C ILE A 15 -17.86 7.22 2.43
N GLN A 16 -18.93 7.14 3.20
CA GLN A 16 -18.86 7.15 4.67
C GLN A 16 -18.87 5.78 5.33
N ASP A 17 -19.12 4.70 4.58
CA ASP A 17 -19.30 3.35 5.14
C ASP A 17 -18.42 2.30 4.44
N GLY A 18 -18.20 1.18 5.11
CA GLY A 18 -17.56 -0.01 4.58
C GLY A 18 -16.05 0.12 4.34
N PRO A 19 -15.54 -0.46 3.23
CA PRO A 19 -14.10 -0.53 2.95
C PRO A 19 -13.40 0.82 2.84
N HIS A 20 -14.07 1.82 2.28
CA HIS A 20 -13.52 3.18 2.14
C HIS A 20 -13.34 3.88 3.48
N GLN A 21 -14.29 3.67 4.41
CA GLN A 21 -14.14 4.19 5.77
C GLN A 21 -12.96 3.50 6.50
N ARG A 22 -12.76 2.20 6.25
CA ARG A 22 -11.59 1.48 6.76
C ARG A 22 -10.29 2.12 6.28
N LEU A 23 -10.15 2.38 4.97
CA LEU A 23 -9.01 3.11 4.44
C LEU A 23 -8.84 4.49 5.08
N ALA A 24 -9.93 5.24 5.21
CA ALA A 24 -9.88 6.58 5.80
C ALA A 24 -9.41 6.59 7.26
N ARG A 25 -9.68 5.56 8.06
CA ARG A 25 -9.20 5.45 9.45
C ARG A 25 -7.69 5.32 9.55
N MET A 26 -7.03 4.80 8.52
CA MET A 26 -5.57 4.70 8.46
C MET A 26 -4.89 6.03 8.13
N ALA A 27 -5.63 7.07 7.73
CA ALA A 27 -5.06 8.37 7.43
C ALA A 27 -4.33 8.96 8.64
N GLY A 28 -3.14 9.51 8.42
CA GLY A 28 -2.27 10.09 9.44
C GLY A 28 -0.79 9.95 9.11
N ASP A 29 0.06 10.42 10.03
CA ASP A 29 1.50 10.24 9.98
C ASP A 29 1.90 9.04 10.84
N TRP A 30 2.84 8.26 10.33
CA TRP A 30 3.25 7.00 10.89
C TRP A 30 4.78 6.88 10.94
N GLU A 31 5.29 6.26 11.97
CA GLU A 31 6.68 5.84 12.08
C GLU A 31 6.77 4.44 12.66
N GLY A 32 7.82 3.72 12.30
CA GLY A 32 7.95 2.35 12.80
C GLY A 32 9.15 1.61 12.25
N LEU A 33 9.12 0.30 12.40
CA LEU A 33 10.17 -0.60 11.94
C LEU A 33 9.81 -1.18 10.56
N TYR A 34 10.80 -1.18 9.68
CA TYR A 34 10.80 -1.85 8.40
C TYR A 34 11.80 -3.00 8.44
N ARG A 35 11.35 -4.21 8.12
CA ARG A 35 12.18 -5.41 8.04
C ARG A 35 12.17 -5.96 6.63
N LEU A 36 13.34 -6.39 6.15
CA LEU A 36 13.56 -6.89 4.79
C LEU A 36 14.18 -8.29 4.83
N TRP A 37 13.66 -9.19 4.01
CA TRP A 37 14.20 -10.53 3.79
C TRP A 37 14.44 -10.76 2.31
N PHE A 38 15.62 -11.30 1.96
CA PHE A 38 15.92 -11.77 0.61
C PHE A 38 15.79 -13.29 0.51
N GLU A 39 15.98 -13.96 1.62
CA GLU A 39 15.90 -15.41 1.73
C GLU A 39 14.97 -15.80 2.89
N ARG A 40 14.46 -17.02 2.84
CA ARG A 40 13.58 -17.55 3.87
C ARG A 40 14.27 -17.49 5.26
N ASP A 41 13.55 -16.94 6.23
CA ASP A 41 13.95 -16.87 7.64
C ASP A 41 15.28 -16.16 7.93
N MET A 42 15.85 -15.47 6.92
CA MET A 42 17.09 -14.71 7.07
C MET A 42 16.80 -13.20 6.94
N LEU A 43 16.71 -12.52 8.08
CA LEU A 43 16.54 -11.06 8.12
C LEU A 43 17.77 -10.39 7.49
N ALA A 44 17.55 -9.67 6.39
CA ALA A 44 18.60 -8.96 5.69
C ALA A 44 18.83 -7.55 6.26
N SER A 45 17.76 -6.89 6.72
CA SER A 45 17.84 -5.54 7.28
C SER A 45 16.66 -5.23 8.19
N GLU A 46 16.93 -4.41 9.19
CA GLU A 46 15.92 -3.71 9.97
C GLU A 46 16.29 -2.22 10.01
N SER A 47 15.34 -1.35 9.70
CA SER A 47 15.52 0.10 9.68
C SER A 47 14.25 0.84 10.12
N GLY A 48 14.39 2.14 10.38
CA GLY A 48 13.22 2.98 10.58
C GLY A 48 12.48 3.26 9.27
N GLN A 49 11.16 3.26 9.31
CA GLN A 49 10.32 3.75 8.22
C GLN A 49 9.43 4.88 8.73
N ARG A 50 9.25 5.90 7.89
CA ARG A 50 8.27 6.97 8.09
C ARG A 50 7.33 6.98 6.90
N GLY A 51 6.03 7.14 7.18
CA GLY A 51 5.01 7.19 6.16
C GLY A 51 3.90 8.17 6.50
N THR A 52 3.28 8.71 5.45
CA THR A 52 2.06 9.50 5.55
C THR A 52 0.99 8.82 4.73
N LEU A 53 -0.15 8.52 5.34
CA LEU A 53 -1.33 7.99 4.68
C LEU A 53 -2.40 9.09 4.60
N ARG A 54 -2.86 9.41 3.39
CA ARG A 54 -3.84 10.48 3.15
C ARG A 54 -5.04 9.95 2.40
N ALA A 55 -6.24 10.17 2.95
CA ALA A 55 -7.47 9.95 2.21
C ALA A 55 -7.59 11.00 1.08
N VAL A 56 -7.74 10.55 -0.14
CA VAL A 56 -7.81 11.40 -1.35
C VAL A 56 -9.10 11.14 -2.13
N LEU A 57 -9.43 12.05 -3.04
CA LEU A 57 -10.60 11.98 -3.93
C LEU A 57 -11.90 11.72 -3.14
N GLY A 58 -12.11 12.48 -2.06
CA GLY A 58 -13.32 12.37 -1.23
C GLY A 58 -13.37 11.07 -0.41
N GLY A 59 -12.22 10.52 -0.03
CA GLY A 59 -12.13 9.30 0.79
C GLY A 59 -12.26 7.99 0.01
N ARG A 60 -12.24 8.04 -1.33
CA ARG A 60 -12.32 6.84 -2.18
C ARG A 60 -11.04 6.03 -2.21
N PHE A 61 -9.91 6.71 -2.02
CA PHE A 61 -8.59 6.11 -2.06
C PHE A 61 -7.78 6.58 -0.86
N LEU A 62 -6.78 5.76 -0.50
CA LEU A 62 -5.77 6.10 0.48
C LEU A 62 -4.41 6.15 -0.23
N LEU A 63 -3.78 7.32 -0.23
CA LEU A 63 -2.43 7.51 -0.75
C LEU A 63 -1.44 7.31 0.39
N HIS A 64 -0.49 6.42 0.23
CA HIS A 64 0.61 6.14 1.16
C HIS A 64 1.92 6.56 0.51
N GLU A 65 2.62 7.50 1.12
CA GLU A 65 3.97 7.94 0.76
C GLU A 65 4.88 7.60 1.93
N TYR A 66 6.05 6.98 1.67
CA TYR A 66 6.96 6.54 2.73
C TYR A 66 8.43 6.60 2.35
N THR A 67 9.30 6.63 3.37
CA THR A 67 10.75 6.56 3.23
C THR A 67 11.33 5.56 4.24
N TRP A 68 12.38 4.85 3.84
CA TRP A 68 13.10 3.86 4.64
C TRP A 68 14.57 3.80 4.24
N GLU A 69 15.41 3.04 4.94
CA GLU A 69 16.85 2.99 4.69
C GLU A 69 17.35 1.56 4.57
N PHE A 70 18.29 1.33 3.65
CA PHE A 70 19.01 0.09 3.49
C PHE A 70 20.45 0.36 3.04
N ASP A 71 21.43 -0.26 3.69
CA ASP A 71 22.86 -0.13 3.37
C ASP A 71 23.31 1.34 3.26
N GLY A 72 22.86 2.17 4.21
CA GLY A 72 23.19 3.60 4.28
C GLY A 72 22.58 4.46 3.18
N ARG A 73 21.61 3.94 2.43
CA ARG A 73 20.87 4.67 1.39
C ARG A 73 19.41 4.81 1.77
N SER A 74 18.85 5.98 1.46
CA SER A 74 17.43 6.24 1.62
C SER A 74 16.66 5.83 0.37
N TYR A 75 15.54 5.17 0.58
CA TYR A 75 14.58 4.76 -0.45
C TYR A 75 13.21 5.33 -0.14
N ALA A 76 12.39 5.46 -1.17
CA ALA A 76 11.04 5.98 -1.05
C ALA A 76 10.08 5.17 -1.89
N GLY A 77 8.84 5.12 -1.45
CA GLY A 77 7.76 4.47 -2.19
C GLY A 77 6.45 5.22 -2.06
N VAL A 78 5.56 4.89 -2.98
CA VAL A 78 4.19 5.39 -3.04
C VAL A 78 3.24 4.26 -3.38
N ALA A 79 2.12 4.19 -2.67
CA ALA A 79 1.04 3.28 -2.97
C ALA A 79 -0.30 4.00 -2.95
N LEU A 80 -1.17 3.66 -3.88
CA LEU A 80 -2.57 4.09 -3.91
C LEU A 80 -3.44 2.87 -3.67
N TYR A 81 -4.16 2.86 -2.55
CA TYR A 81 -5.08 1.80 -2.16
C TYR A 81 -6.51 2.20 -2.42
N GLY A 82 -7.31 1.30 -2.94
CA GLY A 82 -8.72 1.51 -3.22
C GLY A 82 -9.55 0.23 -3.06
N TYR A 83 -10.88 0.42 -3.07
CA TYR A 83 -11.83 -0.68 -3.14
C TYR A 83 -12.79 -0.45 -4.29
N HIS A 84 -12.80 -1.38 -5.25
CA HIS A 84 -13.71 -1.35 -6.38
C HIS A 84 -15.07 -1.90 -5.93
N ILE A 85 -16.10 -1.03 -5.88
CA ILE A 85 -17.41 -1.37 -5.30
C ILE A 85 -18.10 -2.45 -6.15
N ASP A 86 -18.17 -2.25 -7.46
CA ASP A 86 -18.90 -3.14 -8.37
C ASP A 86 -18.24 -4.52 -8.50
N GLU A 87 -16.91 -4.55 -8.49
CA GLU A 87 -16.15 -5.80 -8.57
C GLU A 87 -15.81 -6.41 -7.21
N ARG A 88 -16.17 -5.71 -6.13
CA ARG A 88 -16.01 -6.14 -4.73
C ARG A 88 -14.61 -6.62 -4.43
N ARG A 89 -13.60 -5.84 -4.84
CA ARG A 89 -12.19 -6.18 -4.65
C ARG A 89 -11.35 -5.01 -4.15
N TRP A 90 -10.31 -5.30 -3.40
CA TRP A 90 -9.24 -4.37 -3.10
C TRP A 90 -8.34 -4.19 -4.32
N GLU A 91 -7.81 -2.98 -4.48
CA GLU A 91 -6.87 -2.63 -5.55
C GLU A 91 -5.71 -1.81 -4.97
N CYS A 92 -4.53 -1.99 -5.56
CA CYS A 92 -3.32 -1.25 -5.22
C CYS A 92 -2.52 -0.94 -6.49
N ALA A 93 -2.08 0.30 -6.61
CA ALA A 93 -1.00 0.70 -7.52
C ALA A 93 0.20 1.10 -6.66
N TRP A 94 1.33 0.40 -6.82
CA TRP A 94 2.52 0.58 -5.99
C TRP A 94 3.78 0.79 -6.81
N ALA A 95 4.60 1.75 -6.38
CA ALA A 95 5.94 2.01 -6.90
C ALA A 95 6.89 2.30 -5.74
N ASP A 96 8.09 1.71 -5.79
CA ASP A 96 9.13 1.84 -4.78
C ASP A 96 10.50 1.91 -5.43
N SER A 97 11.34 2.82 -5.00
CA SER A 97 12.64 3.08 -5.65
C SER A 97 13.67 1.96 -5.44
N PHE A 98 13.41 1.00 -4.56
CA PHE A 98 14.23 -0.18 -4.34
C PHE A 98 13.68 -1.41 -5.09
N HIS A 99 12.41 -1.77 -4.87
CA HIS A 99 11.83 -3.02 -5.37
C HIS A 99 11.35 -2.93 -6.81
N SER A 100 10.71 -1.81 -7.19
CA SER A 100 10.05 -1.69 -8.49
C SER A 100 10.84 -0.85 -9.51
N GLY A 101 11.88 -0.15 -9.08
CA GLY A 101 12.69 0.71 -9.94
C GLY A 101 11.85 1.79 -10.63
N SER A 102 11.56 1.63 -11.92
CA SER A 102 10.72 2.55 -12.70
C SER A 102 9.37 1.94 -13.10
N SER A 103 9.01 0.78 -12.54
CA SER A 103 7.75 0.09 -12.82
C SER A 103 6.68 0.46 -11.81
N ILE A 104 5.40 0.39 -12.22
CA ILE A 104 4.26 0.43 -11.32
C ILE A 104 3.70 -0.99 -11.23
N MET A 105 3.60 -1.52 -10.03
CA MET A 105 2.94 -2.79 -9.79
C MET A 105 1.45 -2.56 -9.53
N PHE A 106 0.60 -3.17 -10.34
CA PHE A 106 -0.84 -3.21 -10.12
C PHE A 106 -1.22 -4.53 -9.48
N SER A 107 -1.95 -4.45 -8.38
CA SER A 107 -2.35 -5.60 -7.57
C SER A 107 -3.83 -5.51 -7.24
N HIS A 108 -4.50 -6.63 -7.15
CA HIS A 108 -5.91 -6.69 -6.73
C HIS A 108 -6.21 -8.01 -6.01
N THR A 109 -7.30 -8.03 -5.24
CA THR A 109 -7.80 -9.27 -4.65
C THR A 109 -8.36 -10.17 -5.75
N SER A 110 -8.10 -11.48 -5.68
CA SER A 110 -8.69 -12.48 -6.57
C SER A 110 -10.04 -12.92 -6.01
N GLY A 111 -11.11 -12.79 -6.80
CA GLY A 111 -12.47 -13.13 -6.39
C GLY A 111 -13.10 -12.05 -5.49
N ASP A 112 -14.15 -12.42 -4.75
CA ASP A 112 -14.82 -11.52 -3.80
C ASP A 112 -13.90 -11.24 -2.61
N ALA A 113 -13.59 -9.96 -2.41
CA ALA A 113 -12.76 -9.52 -1.29
C ALA A 113 -13.57 -9.50 0.02
N ASP A 114 -12.93 -9.94 1.10
CA ASP A 114 -13.42 -9.58 2.43
C ASP A 114 -13.22 -8.07 2.65
N PRO A 115 -14.29 -7.27 2.80
CA PRO A 115 -14.15 -5.84 3.04
C PRO A 115 -13.50 -5.52 4.38
N ALA A 116 -13.39 -6.49 5.29
CA ALA A 116 -12.72 -6.34 6.56
C ALA A 116 -11.21 -6.65 6.52
N HIS A 117 -10.72 -7.24 5.44
CA HIS A 117 -9.31 -7.64 5.31
C HIS A 117 -8.72 -7.12 4.00
N PHE A 118 -7.72 -6.24 4.09
CA PHE A 118 -7.00 -5.78 2.90
C PHE A 118 -5.92 -6.78 2.51
N ALA A 119 -6.11 -7.43 1.38
CA ALA A 119 -5.11 -8.31 0.78
C ALA A 119 -5.19 -8.21 -0.75
N VAL A 120 -4.06 -7.96 -1.39
CA VAL A 120 -3.96 -7.85 -2.86
C VAL A 120 -2.76 -8.64 -3.37
N LEU A 121 -2.90 -9.16 -4.59
CA LEU A 121 -1.86 -9.92 -5.29
C LEU A 121 -1.49 -9.22 -6.59
N GLY A 122 -0.23 -8.84 -6.69
CA GLY A 122 0.43 -8.37 -7.90
C GLY A 122 1.38 -9.43 -8.46
N SER A 123 2.04 -9.10 -9.55
CA SER A 123 3.08 -9.96 -10.10
C SER A 123 4.17 -9.16 -10.79
N TYR A 124 5.38 -9.70 -10.77
CA TYR A 124 6.55 -9.11 -11.42
C TYR A 124 7.36 -10.17 -12.17
N GLY A 125 8.14 -9.75 -13.13
CA GLY A 125 9.05 -10.60 -13.89
C GLY A 125 10.48 -10.49 -13.37
N ASP A 126 11.33 -11.40 -13.83
CA ASP A 126 12.76 -11.45 -13.50
C ASP A 126 13.61 -10.45 -14.31
N GLY A 127 12.99 -9.67 -15.20
CA GLY A 127 13.67 -8.72 -16.07
C GLY A 127 14.46 -9.34 -17.22
N GLN A 128 14.39 -10.66 -17.43
CA GLN A 128 15.11 -11.36 -18.48
C GLN A 128 14.41 -11.26 -19.86
N THR A 129 15.17 -11.52 -20.93
CA THR A 129 14.64 -11.60 -22.28
C THR A 129 15.14 -12.90 -22.94
N PRO A 130 14.25 -13.86 -23.29
CA PRO A 130 12.77 -13.81 -23.12
C PRO A 130 12.38 -13.81 -21.64
N PRO A 131 11.18 -13.27 -21.32
CA PRO A 131 10.71 -13.24 -19.94
C PRO A 131 10.58 -14.66 -19.37
N GLY A 132 11.10 -14.83 -18.16
CA GLY A 132 10.90 -16.03 -17.36
C GLY A 132 9.50 -16.09 -16.74
N PRO A 133 9.22 -17.11 -15.93
CA PRO A 133 7.98 -17.23 -15.20
C PRO A 133 7.83 -16.05 -14.21
N ARG A 134 6.60 -15.61 -14.01
CA ARG A 134 6.33 -14.46 -13.13
C ARG A 134 6.27 -14.89 -11.67
N TRP A 135 6.78 -14.02 -10.83
CA TRP A 135 6.64 -14.11 -9.37
C TRP A 135 5.39 -13.36 -8.92
N GLY A 136 4.77 -13.86 -7.86
CA GLY A 136 3.69 -13.17 -7.16
C GLY A 136 4.24 -12.25 -6.06
N TRP A 137 3.48 -11.17 -5.79
CA TRP A 137 3.75 -10.25 -4.69
C TRP A 137 2.43 -9.96 -3.97
N ARG A 138 2.24 -10.58 -2.79
CA ARG A 138 1.06 -10.34 -1.97
C ARG A 138 1.36 -9.23 -0.96
N THR A 139 0.46 -8.25 -0.88
CA THR A 139 0.49 -7.18 0.13
C THR A 139 -0.76 -7.28 0.99
N GLU A 140 -0.56 -7.32 2.30
CA GLU A 140 -1.62 -7.35 3.30
C GLU A 140 -1.45 -6.18 4.26
N ILE A 141 -2.56 -5.53 4.64
CA ILE A 141 -2.58 -4.42 5.60
C ILE A 141 -3.57 -4.75 6.70
N GLU A 142 -3.08 -4.82 7.92
CA GLU A 142 -3.86 -4.99 9.13
C GLU A 142 -3.76 -3.72 9.98
N GLN A 143 -4.91 -3.12 10.28
CA GLN A 143 -5.00 -2.09 11.30
C GLN A 143 -5.40 -2.76 12.61
N ALA A 144 -4.41 -3.03 13.48
CA ALA A 144 -4.61 -3.71 14.75
C ALA A 144 -5.48 -2.87 15.70
N ASP A 145 -5.26 -1.54 15.70
CA ASP A 145 -6.07 -0.57 16.45
C ASP A 145 -5.94 0.84 15.82
N ALA A 146 -6.36 1.89 16.55
CA ALA A 146 -6.30 3.27 16.05
C ALA A 146 -4.87 3.78 15.84
N ASP A 147 -3.90 3.20 16.52
CA ASP A 147 -2.51 3.69 16.59
C ASP A 147 -1.49 2.70 16.00
N HIS A 148 -1.92 1.52 15.54
CA HIS A 148 -1.01 0.50 15.00
C HIS A 148 -1.50 -0.06 13.66
N ILE A 149 -0.58 -0.10 12.68
CA ILE A 149 -0.77 -0.72 11.37
C ILE A 149 0.40 -1.66 11.10
N ASN A 150 0.08 -2.88 10.67
CA ASN A 150 1.05 -3.84 10.15
C ASN A 150 0.86 -3.97 8.63
N ILE A 151 1.98 -3.90 7.89
CA ILE A 151 2.00 -4.17 6.44
C ILE A 151 2.94 -5.34 6.23
N THR A 152 2.44 -6.40 5.59
CA THR A 152 3.24 -7.58 5.26
C THR A 152 3.27 -7.75 3.74
N MET A 153 4.45 -8.00 3.19
CA MET A 153 4.62 -8.32 1.78
C MET A 153 5.29 -9.68 1.65
N THR A 154 4.71 -10.54 0.82
CA THR A 154 5.14 -11.93 0.62
C THR A 154 5.50 -12.14 -0.84
N ASN A 155 6.71 -12.66 -1.10
CA ASN A 155 7.09 -13.20 -2.39
C ASN A 155 6.46 -14.57 -2.60
N ILE A 156 5.95 -14.79 -3.80
CA ILE A 156 5.40 -16.09 -4.21
C ILE A 156 6.15 -16.53 -5.46
N SER A 157 6.91 -17.62 -5.35
CA SER A 157 7.66 -18.16 -6.49
C SER A 157 6.72 -18.66 -7.60
N PRO A 158 7.21 -18.87 -8.83
CA PRO A 158 6.42 -19.50 -9.88
C PRO A 158 5.85 -20.88 -9.54
N ASP A 159 6.51 -21.59 -8.62
CA ASP A 159 6.07 -22.90 -8.13
C ASP A 159 5.09 -22.79 -6.94
N GLY A 160 4.74 -21.56 -6.54
CA GLY A 160 3.79 -21.30 -5.44
C GLY A 160 4.40 -21.30 -4.04
N GLU A 161 5.73 -21.30 -3.91
CA GLU A 161 6.39 -21.21 -2.62
C GLU A 161 6.33 -19.77 -2.09
N GLU A 162 5.83 -19.60 -0.87
CA GLU A 162 5.68 -18.30 -0.22
C GLU A 162 6.84 -18.01 0.73
N THR A 163 7.42 -16.81 0.63
CA THR A 163 8.47 -16.32 1.52
C THR A 163 8.19 -14.88 1.92
N ARG A 164 8.37 -14.57 3.19
CA ARG A 164 8.29 -13.19 3.68
C ARG A 164 9.34 -12.35 2.97
N ALA A 165 8.94 -11.18 2.48
CA ALA A 165 9.83 -10.23 1.82
C ALA A 165 9.98 -8.94 2.63
N VAL A 166 8.86 -8.38 3.11
CA VAL A 166 8.82 -7.13 3.88
C VAL A 166 7.81 -7.25 5.02
N GLU A 167 8.14 -6.62 6.12
CA GLU A 167 7.23 -6.36 7.23
C GLU A 167 7.43 -4.93 7.74
N VAL A 168 6.34 -4.20 7.92
CA VAL A 168 6.33 -2.85 8.50
C VAL A 168 5.40 -2.84 9.70
N GLU A 169 5.92 -2.45 10.84
CA GLU A 169 5.16 -2.22 12.07
C GLU A 169 5.09 -0.72 12.32
N TYR A 170 3.96 -0.10 12.02
CA TYR A 170 3.74 1.33 12.20
C TYR A 170 3.06 1.65 13.51
N THR A 171 3.54 2.72 14.15
CA THR A 171 2.86 3.42 15.24
C THR A 171 2.47 4.82 14.76
N ARG A 172 1.28 5.29 15.10
CA ARG A 172 0.77 6.61 14.72
C ARG A 172 1.56 7.72 15.40
N VAL A 173 2.04 8.67 14.62
CA VAL A 173 2.64 9.90 15.16
C VAL A 173 1.51 10.81 15.63
N ARG A 174 1.52 11.14 16.92
CA ARG A 174 0.59 12.11 17.50
C ARG A 174 1.26 13.48 17.59
N PRO A 175 0.57 14.57 17.21
CA PRO A 175 1.10 15.91 17.48
C PRO A 175 1.43 16.05 18.97
N VAL A 176 2.62 16.55 19.28
CA VAL A 176 2.97 16.88 20.67
C VAL A 176 2.01 17.96 21.14
N ALA A 177 1.16 17.63 22.10
CA ALA A 177 0.28 18.61 22.73
C ALA A 177 1.14 19.64 23.46
N GLY A 178 1.24 20.87 22.93
CA GLY A 178 1.85 22.01 23.64
C GLY A 178 3.09 22.60 22.98
N ALA A 179 2.92 23.28 21.86
CA ALA A 179 3.73 24.44 21.48
C ALA A 179 2.75 25.51 21.01
N ALA A 180 2.17 26.21 21.96
CA ALA A 180 1.45 27.45 21.74
C ALA A 180 2.34 28.61 22.20
#